data_5f7f165a20258d1a46cf17392d2b6e7c
#
_entry.id   5f7f165a20258d1a46cf17392d2b6e7c
#
_cell.length_a   1.000
_cell.length_b   1.000
_cell.length_c   1.000
_cell.angle_alpha   90.00
_cell.angle_beta   90.00
_cell.angle_gamma   90.00
#
_symmetry.space_group_name_H-M   'P 1'
#
loop_
_entity.id
_entity.type
_entity.pdbx_description
1 polymer ?
#
loop_
_entity_poly.entity_id
_entity_poly.type
_entity_poly.pdbx_seq_one_letter_code
_entity_poly.pdbx_strand_id
1 'polypeptide(L)'
;DTAYMAEFIKGLNEGANKTSKKDIAYMAGLQIGQQISNQMMKGINQELFAGDSTKTISKDNFMAGFIAGTLEKGGVMSMEAAQAYTRTAMEAIKTKALEEKYADYKAENEKFLADNKAKEGVKTTPSGLQYKVITEGKGEIPADTCKVKVNYKGTLIDGTEFDSSYKRNEPATFRANQVIKGWTEALTMMPVGSKWELYIPQDLAYGARESGGQIKPFSTLIFEVELLSIEKDKK
;
A
#
# COMPACT_ATOMS: atom_id res chain seq x y z
N ASP A 1 -8.73 -37.63 8.89
CA ASP A 1 -7.62 -38.53 9.23
C ASP A 1 -8.05 -39.44 10.38
N THR A 2 -8.18 -40.73 10.12
CA THR A 2 -8.68 -41.72 11.10
C THR A 2 -7.70 -42.01 12.23
N ALA A 3 -6.41 -41.59 12.07
CA ALA A 3 -5.37 -41.84 13.04
C ALA A 3 -5.61 -41.17 14.42
N TYR A 4 -6.36 -40.07 14.42
CA TYR A 4 -6.63 -39.30 15.67
C TYR A 4 -8.08 -39.34 16.11
N MET A 5 -8.88 -40.26 15.57
CA MET A 5 -10.32 -40.33 15.85
C MET A 5 -10.61 -40.66 17.32
N ALA A 6 -9.75 -41.46 17.96
CA ALA A 6 -9.89 -41.78 19.37
C ALA A 6 -9.74 -40.54 20.28
N GLU A 7 -8.74 -39.71 20.04
CA GLU A 7 -8.51 -38.43 20.75
C GLU A 7 -9.63 -37.46 20.48
N PHE A 8 -10.14 -37.40 19.24
CA PHE A 8 -11.29 -36.57 18.89
C PHE A 8 -12.55 -36.96 19.67
N ILE A 9 -12.89 -38.27 19.74
CA ILE A 9 -14.02 -38.78 20.48
C ILE A 9 -13.85 -38.53 21.98
N LYS A 10 -12.64 -38.70 22.52
CA LYS A 10 -12.33 -38.40 23.91
C LYS A 10 -12.58 -36.90 24.19
N GLY A 11 -12.05 -36.00 23.38
CA GLY A 11 -12.24 -34.56 23.52
C GLY A 11 -13.71 -34.14 23.40
N LEU A 12 -14.46 -34.78 22.49
CA LEU A 12 -15.89 -34.54 22.32
C LEU A 12 -16.67 -34.91 23.62
N ASN A 13 -16.41 -36.08 24.18
CA ASN A 13 -17.06 -36.55 25.40
C ASN A 13 -16.71 -35.70 26.61
N GLU A 14 -15.41 -35.34 26.76
CA GLU A 14 -14.98 -34.46 27.84
C GLU A 14 -15.58 -33.07 27.74
N GLY A 15 -15.63 -32.49 26.53
CA GLY A 15 -16.21 -31.18 26.30
C GLY A 15 -17.71 -31.11 26.58
N ALA A 16 -18.47 -32.15 26.19
CA ALA A 16 -19.90 -32.25 26.42
C ALA A 16 -20.29 -32.29 27.92
N ASN A 17 -19.39 -32.78 28.75
CA ASN A 17 -19.61 -32.92 30.20
C ASN A 17 -19.07 -31.75 31.03
N LYS A 18 -18.34 -30.79 30.42
CA LYS A 18 -17.78 -29.61 31.10
C LYS A 18 -18.74 -28.44 31.06
N THR A 19 -19.55 -28.28 32.10
CA THR A 19 -20.61 -27.26 32.16
C THR A 19 -20.36 -26.14 33.18
N SER A 20 -19.32 -26.26 34.02
CA SER A 20 -18.99 -25.20 34.97
C SER A 20 -18.45 -23.93 34.25
N LYS A 21 -18.67 -22.74 34.83
CA LYS A 21 -18.10 -21.49 34.32
C LYS A 21 -16.58 -21.54 34.16
N LYS A 22 -15.88 -22.24 35.06
CA LYS A 22 -14.45 -22.45 35.01
C LYS A 22 -14.03 -23.29 33.81
N ASP A 23 -14.74 -24.37 33.54
CA ASP A 23 -14.46 -25.26 32.39
C ASP A 23 -14.74 -24.56 31.07
N ILE A 24 -15.84 -23.82 31.00
CA ILE A 24 -16.21 -23.02 29.81
C ILE A 24 -15.12 -21.99 29.52
N ALA A 25 -14.64 -21.25 30.53
CA ALA A 25 -13.58 -20.27 30.36
C ALA A 25 -12.27 -20.93 29.91
N TYR A 26 -11.92 -22.12 30.48
CA TYR A 26 -10.73 -22.85 30.05
C TYR A 26 -10.82 -23.31 28.58
N MET A 27 -11.95 -23.88 28.18
CA MET A 27 -12.17 -24.30 26.79
C MET A 27 -12.10 -23.12 25.80
N ALA A 28 -12.69 -21.99 26.16
CA ALA A 28 -12.59 -20.76 25.36
C ALA A 28 -11.13 -20.31 25.21
N GLY A 29 -10.36 -20.37 26.29
CA GLY A 29 -8.91 -20.06 26.25
C GLY A 29 -8.12 -20.98 25.33
N LEU A 30 -8.39 -22.29 25.36
CA LEU A 30 -7.78 -23.25 24.44
C LEU A 30 -8.11 -22.94 22.98
N GLN A 31 -9.37 -22.66 22.69
CA GLN A 31 -9.82 -22.32 21.33
C GLN A 31 -9.15 -21.03 20.81
N ILE A 32 -9.14 -19.97 21.62
CA ILE A 32 -8.49 -18.71 21.28
C ILE A 32 -6.98 -18.92 21.07
N GLY A 33 -6.31 -19.65 21.96
CA GLY A 33 -4.89 -19.95 21.85
C GLY A 33 -4.53 -20.71 20.57
N GLN A 34 -5.36 -21.67 20.16
CA GLN A 34 -5.21 -22.38 18.89
C GLN A 34 -5.44 -21.47 17.70
N GLN A 35 -6.45 -20.61 17.75
CA GLN A 35 -6.72 -19.63 16.70
C GLN A 35 -5.56 -18.64 16.53
N ILE A 36 -5.01 -18.13 17.63
CA ILE A 36 -3.82 -17.28 17.62
C ILE A 36 -2.66 -18.01 16.94
N SER A 37 -2.32 -19.22 17.39
CA SER A 37 -1.18 -19.97 16.87
C SER A 37 -1.33 -20.39 15.40
N ASN A 38 -2.50 -20.85 15.00
CA ASN A 38 -2.68 -21.50 13.70
C ASN A 38 -3.12 -20.55 12.59
N GLN A 39 -3.73 -19.42 12.94
CA GLN A 39 -4.29 -18.50 11.95
C GLN A 39 -3.68 -17.09 12.09
N MET A 40 -3.84 -16.47 13.28
CA MET A 40 -3.47 -15.08 13.48
C MET A 40 -1.96 -14.83 13.30
N MET A 41 -1.13 -15.64 13.96
CA MET A 41 0.34 -15.54 13.86
C MET A 41 0.83 -15.76 12.41
N LYS A 42 0.24 -16.73 11.70
CA LYS A 42 0.59 -16.98 10.30
C LYS A 42 0.22 -15.79 9.42
N GLY A 43 -0.99 -15.23 9.57
CA GLY A 43 -1.43 -14.08 8.82
C GLY A 43 -0.55 -12.85 9.06
N ILE A 44 -0.24 -12.56 10.32
CA ILE A 44 0.64 -11.44 10.70
C ILE A 44 2.04 -11.63 10.07
N ASN A 45 2.64 -12.81 10.21
CA ASN A 45 3.98 -13.09 9.65
C ASN A 45 3.99 -12.96 8.12
N GLN A 46 2.98 -13.50 7.44
CA GLN A 46 2.86 -13.40 5.99
C GLN A 46 2.77 -11.94 5.52
N GLU A 47 2.03 -11.12 6.24
CA GLU A 47 1.91 -9.69 5.91
C GLU A 47 3.19 -8.91 6.24
N LEU A 48 3.77 -9.10 7.44
CA LEU A 48 4.94 -8.35 7.88
C LEU A 48 6.20 -8.64 7.08
N PHE A 49 6.38 -9.90 6.70
CA PHE A 49 7.60 -10.36 6.03
C PHE A 49 7.40 -10.61 4.53
N ALA A 50 6.37 -10.03 3.93
CA ALA A 50 6.09 -10.12 2.49
C ALA A 50 6.05 -11.57 1.95
N GLY A 51 5.60 -12.52 2.78
CA GLY A 51 5.51 -13.94 2.47
C GLY A 51 6.78 -14.75 2.74
N ASP A 52 7.84 -14.16 3.32
CA ASP A 52 9.05 -14.88 3.74
C ASP A 52 8.73 -15.76 4.96
N SER A 53 8.58 -17.08 4.73
CA SER A 53 8.26 -18.06 5.76
C SER A 53 9.40 -18.37 6.73
N THR A 54 10.60 -17.88 6.46
CA THR A 54 11.76 -18.06 7.35
C THR A 54 11.77 -17.06 8.52
N LYS A 55 10.99 -15.99 8.41
CA LYS A 55 10.88 -14.93 9.41
C LYS A 55 9.57 -15.04 10.20
N THR A 56 9.63 -14.79 11.48
CA THR A 56 8.45 -14.83 12.37
C THR A 56 8.61 -13.86 13.54
N ILE A 57 7.50 -13.29 14.01
CA ILE A 57 7.46 -12.59 15.28
C ILE A 57 7.47 -13.61 16.44
N SER A 58 7.97 -13.18 17.61
CA SER A 58 7.96 -14.03 18.82
C SER A 58 6.53 -14.31 19.27
N LYS A 59 6.17 -15.60 19.29
CA LYS A 59 4.88 -16.06 19.80
C LYS A 59 4.73 -15.75 21.30
N ASP A 60 5.78 -15.94 22.08
CA ASP A 60 5.74 -15.72 23.52
C ASP A 60 5.52 -14.23 23.84
N ASN A 61 6.21 -13.33 23.14
CA ASN A 61 6.00 -11.90 23.31
C ASN A 61 4.60 -11.47 22.85
N PHE A 62 4.09 -12.04 21.75
CA PHE A 62 2.73 -11.79 21.30
C PHE A 62 1.71 -12.22 22.35
N MET A 63 1.84 -13.44 22.89
CA MET A 63 0.96 -13.98 23.94
C MET A 63 1.04 -13.17 25.23
N ALA A 64 2.23 -12.74 25.63
CA ALA A 64 2.39 -11.89 26.81
C ALA A 64 1.64 -10.55 26.65
N GLY A 65 1.77 -9.90 25.48
CA GLY A 65 1.03 -8.67 25.17
C GLY A 65 -0.49 -8.88 25.11
N PHE A 66 -0.94 -9.98 24.50
CA PHE A 66 -2.36 -10.34 24.44
C PHE A 66 -2.97 -10.54 25.83
N ILE A 67 -2.27 -11.28 26.70
CA ILE A 67 -2.71 -11.53 28.08
C ILE A 67 -2.73 -10.23 28.89
N ALA A 68 -1.69 -9.41 28.79
CA ALA A 68 -1.62 -8.11 29.47
C ALA A 68 -2.78 -7.19 29.06
N GLY A 69 -3.09 -7.13 27.76
CA GLY A 69 -4.24 -6.36 27.24
C GLY A 69 -5.59 -6.89 27.74
N THR A 70 -5.76 -8.22 27.79
CA THR A 70 -6.98 -8.86 28.30
C THR A 70 -7.20 -8.60 29.79
N LEU A 71 -6.14 -8.58 30.59
CA LEU A 71 -6.19 -8.36 32.02
C LEU A 71 -6.16 -6.86 32.40
N GLU A 72 -5.93 -5.97 31.42
CA GLU A 72 -5.67 -4.53 31.64
C GLU A 72 -4.55 -4.26 32.67
N LYS A 73 -3.61 -5.21 32.80
CA LYS A 73 -2.51 -5.20 33.76
C LYS A 73 -1.24 -5.80 33.17
N GLY A 74 -0.11 -5.33 33.66
CA GLY A 74 1.21 -5.90 33.29
C GLY A 74 1.73 -5.45 31.93
N GLY A 75 1.08 -4.52 31.25
CA GLY A 75 1.61 -3.90 30.04
C GLY A 75 2.76 -2.95 30.36
N VAL A 76 3.79 -2.94 29.49
CA VAL A 76 4.94 -2.05 29.61
C VAL A 76 4.64 -0.60 29.17
N MET A 77 3.50 -0.37 28.54
CA MET A 77 3.06 0.93 28.04
C MET A 77 1.53 1.03 28.01
N SER A 78 0.98 2.24 27.85
CA SER A 78 -0.48 2.42 27.67
C SER A 78 -0.94 1.82 26.33
N MET A 79 -2.23 1.51 26.22
CA MET A 79 -2.83 0.97 24.98
C MET A 79 -2.62 1.91 23.78
N GLU A 80 -2.77 3.23 23.96
CA GLU A 80 -2.56 4.22 22.91
C GLU A 80 -1.10 4.25 22.43
N ALA A 81 -0.15 4.22 23.38
CA ALA A 81 1.27 4.18 23.06
C ALA A 81 1.63 2.86 22.35
N ALA A 82 1.06 1.73 22.79
CA ALA A 82 1.25 0.43 22.17
C ALA A 82 0.71 0.41 20.73
N GLN A 83 -0.47 0.96 20.48
CA GLN A 83 -1.06 1.06 19.13
C GLN A 83 -0.21 1.92 18.21
N ALA A 84 0.24 3.11 18.68
CA ALA A 84 1.08 4.00 17.89
C ALA A 84 2.43 3.35 17.55
N TYR A 85 3.09 2.75 18.54
CA TYR A 85 4.36 2.06 18.36
C TYR A 85 4.23 0.88 17.40
N THR A 86 3.22 0.02 17.62
CA THR A 86 3.00 -1.18 16.80
C THR A 86 2.76 -0.79 15.34
N ARG A 87 1.92 0.20 15.06
CA ARG A 87 1.67 0.67 13.69
C ARG A 87 2.98 1.10 13.01
N THR A 88 3.77 1.96 13.65
CA THR A 88 5.04 2.44 13.09
C THR A 88 6.05 1.32 12.90
N ALA A 89 6.19 0.42 13.89
CA ALA A 89 7.11 -0.71 13.82
C ALA A 89 6.70 -1.72 12.73
N MET A 90 5.41 -2.03 12.63
CA MET A 90 4.90 -2.93 11.59
C MET A 90 5.10 -2.37 10.19
N GLU A 91 4.82 -1.08 9.98
CA GLU A 91 5.08 -0.42 8.69
C GLU A 91 6.57 -0.46 8.32
N ALA A 92 7.47 -0.19 9.26
CA ALA A 92 8.91 -0.24 9.02
C ALA A 92 9.40 -1.66 8.66
N ILE A 93 8.94 -2.68 9.39
CA ILE A 93 9.28 -4.09 9.11
C ILE A 93 8.75 -4.50 7.73
N LYS A 94 7.49 -4.18 7.42
CA LYS A 94 6.85 -4.49 6.14
C LYS A 94 7.56 -3.81 4.98
N THR A 95 7.88 -2.53 5.11
CA THR A 95 8.61 -1.78 4.07
C THR A 95 9.97 -2.42 3.82
N LYS A 96 10.73 -2.73 4.87
CA LYS A 96 12.03 -3.40 4.74
C LYS A 96 11.92 -4.76 4.05
N ALA A 97 10.94 -5.57 4.43
CA ALA A 97 10.71 -6.88 3.80
C ALA A 97 10.34 -6.75 2.32
N LEU A 98 9.55 -5.73 1.96
CA LEU A 98 9.23 -5.43 0.57
C LEU A 98 10.44 -4.91 -0.21
N GLU A 99 11.29 -4.07 0.40
CA GLU A 99 12.54 -3.61 -0.21
C GLU A 99 13.50 -4.78 -0.51
N GLU A 100 13.63 -5.73 0.41
CA GLU A 100 14.42 -6.95 0.19
C GLU A 100 13.82 -7.80 -0.94
N LYS A 101 12.50 -8.00 -0.94
CA LYS A 101 11.79 -8.80 -1.93
C LYS A 101 11.83 -8.20 -3.34
N TYR A 102 11.73 -6.89 -3.45
CA TYR A 102 11.66 -6.17 -4.72
C TYR A 102 12.95 -5.39 -5.04
N ALA A 103 14.09 -5.75 -4.43
CA ALA A 103 15.34 -5.01 -4.57
C ALA A 103 15.75 -4.77 -6.03
N ASP A 104 15.75 -5.83 -6.83
CA ASP A 104 16.14 -5.75 -8.26
C ASP A 104 15.15 -4.88 -9.05
N TYR A 105 13.84 -5.05 -8.81
CA TYR A 105 12.80 -4.26 -9.46
C TYR A 105 12.89 -2.77 -9.08
N LYS A 106 13.13 -2.47 -7.80
CA LYS A 106 13.37 -1.10 -7.32
C LYS A 106 14.58 -0.49 -8.02
N ALA A 107 15.70 -1.21 -8.06
CA ALA A 107 16.94 -0.76 -8.72
C ALA A 107 16.72 -0.51 -10.22
N GLU A 108 15.96 -1.35 -10.92
CA GLU A 108 15.60 -1.15 -12.33
C GLU A 108 14.79 0.14 -12.53
N ASN A 109 13.81 0.40 -11.68
CA ASN A 109 13.00 1.62 -11.73
C ASN A 109 13.80 2.90 -11.42
N GLU A 110 14.70 2.84 -10.44
CA GLU A 110 15.60 3.95 -10.11
C GLU A 110 16.59 4.20 -11.25
N LYS A 111 17.16 3.15 -11.84
CA LYS A 111 18.01 3.25 -13.01
C LYS A 111 17.29 3.87 -14.20
N PHE A 112 16.06 3.46 -14.47
CA PHE A 112 15.24 4.06 -15.52
C PHE A 112 15.13 5.59 -15.34
N LEU A 113 14.84 6.08 -14.15
CA LEU A 113 14.75 7.51 -13.86
C LEU A 113 16.11 8.21 -14.01
N ALA A 114 17.21 7.58 -13.58
CA ALA A 114 18.55 8.12 -13.72
C ALA A 114 18.93 8.29 -15.21
N ASP A 115 18.66 7.29 -16.03
CA ASP A 115 18.90 7.33 -17.47
C ASP A 115 17.96 8.32 -18.18
N ASN A 116 16.68 8.37 -17.76
CA ASN A 116 15.67 9.24 -18.35
C ASN A 116 15.97 10.72 -18.14
N LYS A 117 16.54 11.08 -16.99
CA LYS A 117 16.94 12.46 -16.66
C LYS A 117 17.88 13.07 -17.70
N ALA A 118 18.69 12.24 -18.35
CA ALA A 118 19.67 12.68 -19.36
C ALA A 118 19.07 12.82 -20.77
N LYS A 119 17.81 12.39 -20.97
CA LYS A 119 17.17 12.45 -22.30
C LYS A 119 16.79 13.89 -22.69
N GLU A 120 16.87 14.18 -23.97
CA GLU A 120 16.52 15.49 -24.53
C GLU A 120 15.07 15.86 -24.23
N GLY A 121 14.88 17.09 -23.74
CA GLY A 121 13.56 17.64 -23.41
C GLY A 121 12.99 17.20 -22.06
N VAL A 122 13.66 16.29 -21.32
CA VAL A 122 13.26 15.88 -19.97
C VAL A 122 13.77 16.92 -18.96
N LYS A 123 12.86 17.40 -18.13
CA LYS A 123 13.13 18.29 -17.00
C LYS A 123 12.87 17.55 -15.69
N THR A 124 13.58 17.95 -14.63
CA THR A 124 13.44 17.34 -13.29
C THR A 124 13.16 18.44 -12.27
N THR A 125 12.13 18.27 -11.45
CA THR A 125 11.82 19.19 -10.35
C THR A 125 12.63 18.85 -9.08
N PRO A 126 12.66 19.72 -8.08
CA PRO A 126 13.34 19.44 -6.80
C PRO A 126 12.78 18.21 -6.05
N SER A 127 11.52 17.85 -6.27
CA SER A 127 10.90 16.66 -5.68
C SER A 127 11.34 15.35 -6.32
N GLY A 128 12.00 15.42 -7.51
CA GLY A 128 12.38 14.26 -8.31
C GLY A 128 11.36 13.88 -9.40
N LEU A 129 10.24 14.60 -9.53
CA LEU A 129 9.34 14.44 -10.67
C LEU A 129 10.10 14.78 -11.95
N GLN A 130 10.01 13.90 -12.95
CA GLN A 130 10.52 14.20 -14.28
C GLN A 130 9.36 14.37 -15.25
N TYR A 131 9.50 15.29 -16.18
CA TYR A 131 8.49 15.56 -17.18
C TYR A 131 9.07 16.03 -18.50
N LYS A 132 8.37 15.73 -19.57
CA LYS A 132 8.65 16.22 -20.92
C LYS A 132 7.41 16.91 -21.48
N VAL A 133 7.56 18.14 -21.92
CA VAL A 133 6.48 18.89 -22.58
C VAL A 133 6.36 18.39 -24.02
N ILE A 134 5.23 17.78 -24.36
CA ILE A 134 4.90 17.36 -25.74
C ILE A 134 4.21 18.51 -26.46
N THR A 135 3.22 19.12 -25.80
CA THR A 135 2.50 20.30 -26.29
C THR A 135 2.42 21.31 -25.16
N GLU A 136 2.80 22.56 -25.45
CA GLU A 136 2.65 23.67 -24.51
C GLU A 136 1.27 24.28 -24.64
N GLY A 137 0.51 24.27 -23.55
CA GLY A 137 -0.77 24.97 -23.45
C GLY A 137 -0.59 26.47 -23.25
N LYS A 138 -1.66 27.22 -23.48
CA LYS A 138 -1.69 28.67 -23.29
C LYS A 138 -2.79 29.12 -22.34
N GLY A 139 -3.51 28.19 -21.75
CA GLY A 139 -4.59 28.46 -20.80
C GLY A 139 -4.10 28.74 -19.39
N GLU A 140 -5.04 28.84 -18.48
CA GLU A 140 -4.79 29.05 -17.05
C GLU A 140 -4.12 27.83 -16.44
N ILE A 141 -3.26 28.05 -15.44
CA ILE A 141 -2.64 26.97 -14.63
C ILE A 141 -3.57 26.69 -13.44
N PRO A 142 -4.00 25.44 -13.22
CA PRO A 142 -4.87 25.11 -12.09
C PRO A 142 -4.21 25.34 -10.73
N ALA A 143 -4.98 25.82 -9.76
CA ALA A 143 -4.61 25.68 -8.37
C ALA A 143 -4.85 24.22 -7.91
N ASP A 144 -4.19 23.80 -6.83
CA ASP A 144 -4.29 22.44 -6.28
C ASP A 144 -5.72 22.06 -5.83
N THR A 145 -6.52 23.04 -5.46
CA THR A 145 -7.94 22.87 -5.08
C THR A 145 -8.91 22.75 -6.25
N CYS A 146 -8.45 23.05 -7.48
CA CYS A 146 -9.29 22.99 -8.65
C CYS A 146 -9.65 21.56 -9.05
N LYS A 147 -10.84 21.40 -9.65
CA LYS A 147 -11.16 20.22 -10.45
C LYS A 147 -10.64 20.41 -11.85
N VAL A 148 -10.01 19.40 -12.40
CA VAL A 148 -9.46 19.42 -13.75
C VAL A 148 -10.00 18.26 -14.56
N LYS A 149 -10.21 18.50 -15.86
CA LYS A 149 -10.59 17.48 -16.83
C LYS A 149 -9.38 17.15 -17.67
N VAL A 150 -9.04 15.86 -17.74
CA VAL A 150 -7.82 15.37 -18.41
C VAL A 150 -8.10 14.15 -19.27
N ASN A 151 -7.33 14.00 -20.33
CA ASN A 151 -7.07 12.69 -20.92
C ASN A 151 -5.72 12.19 -20.40
N TYR A 152 -5.60 10.89 -20.20
CA TYR A 152 -4.36 10.29 -19.76
C TYR A 152 -4.22 8.83 -20.15
N LYS A 153 -2.96 8.41 -20.17
CA LYS A 153 -2.55 7.02 -20.30
C LYS A 153 -1.42 6.75 -19.32
N GLY A 154 -1.57 5.74 -18.47
CA GLY A 154 -0.56 5.32 -17.48
C GLY A 154 0.07 3.99 -17.85
N THR A 155 1.41 3.93 -17.84
CA THR A 155 2.19 2.74 -18.11
C THR A 155 3.29 2.54 -17.06
N LEU A 156 3.73 1.30 -16.90
CA LEU A 156 4.96 0.94 -16.19
C LEU A 156 6.18 1.14 -17.10
N ILE A 157 7.39 1.02 -16.56
CA ILE A 157 8.64 1.20 -17.32
C ILE A 157 8.84 0.16 -18.41
N ASP A 158 8.19 -1.01 -18.31
CA ASP A 158 8.17 -2.07 -19.33
C ASP A 158 7.12 -1.85 -20.42
N GLY A 159 6.36 -0.74 -20.36
CA GLY A 159 5.29 -0.41 -21.29
C GLY A 159 3.93 -1.01 -20.96
N THR A 160 3.81 -1.80 -19.90
CA THR A 160 2.52 -2.35 -19.45
C THR A 160 1.58 -1.22 -19.08
N GLU A 161 0.45 -1.10 -19.79
CA GLU A 161 -0.58 -0.11 -19.52
C GLU A 161 -1.47 -0.59 -18.38
N PHE A 162 -1.58 0.21 -17.32
CA PHE A 162 -2.41 -0.10 -16.15
C PHE A 162 -3.69 0.74 -16.06
N ASP A 163 -3.72 1.91 -16.71
CA ASP A 163 -4.92 2.75 -16.76
C ASP A 163 -4.90 3.72 -17.96
N SER A 164 -6.08 4.03 -18.51
CA SER A 164 -6.21 4.95 -19.64
C SER A 164 -7.63 5.51 -19.77
N SER A 165 -7.77 6.82 -19.85
CA SER A 165 -9.02 7.48 -20.19
C SER A 165 -9.41 7.25 -21.65
N TYR A 166 -8.44 7.09 -22.52
CA TYR A 166 -8.67 6.83 -23.95
C TYR A 166 -9.37 5.48 -24.18
N LYS A 167 -9.02 4.44 -23.42
CA LYS A 167 -9.72 3.13 -23.49
C LYS A 167 -11.18 3.21 -23.04
N ARG A 168 -11.50 4.14 -22.15
CA ARG A 168 -12.87 4.39 -21.71
C ARG A 168 -13.64 5.31 -22.66
N ASN A 169 -12.96 5.90 -23.65
CA ASN A 169 -13.49 6.93 -24.55
C ASN A 169 -14.11 8.13 -23.82
N GLU A 170 -13.63 8.43 -22.62
CA GLU A 170 -14.15 9.48 -21.77
C GLU A 170 -13.01 10.12 -20.97
N PRO A 171 -12.82 11.45 -21.06
CA PRO A 171 -11.90 12.17 -20.18
C PRO A 171 -12.30 12.03 -18.71
N ALA A 172 -11.30 11.95 -17.84
CA ALA A 172 -11.51 11.86 -16.41
C ALA A 172 -11.48 13.25 -15.76
N THR A 173 -12.25 13.40 -14.68
CA THR A 173 -12.25 14.61 -13.85
C THR A 173 -11.73 14.28 -12.47
N PHE A 174 -10.70 15.01 -12.04
CA PHE A 174 -10.07 14.86 -10.74
C PHE A 174 -9.98 16.21 -10.02
N ARG A 175 -9.97 16.18 -8.69
CA ARG A 175 -9.50 17.30 -7.88
C ARG A 175 -7.97 17.22 -7.81
N ALA A 176 -7.25 18.29 -8.17
CA ALA A 176 -5.80 18.25 -8.35
C ALA A 176 -5.02 17.82 -7.09
N ASN A 177 -5.58 18.04 -5.89
CA ASN A 177 -4.99 17.59 -4.62
C ASN A 177 -5.50 16.22 -4.10
N GLN A 178 -6.29 15.49 -4.90
CA GLN A 178 -6.83 14.17 -4.54
C GLN A 178 -6.30 13.05 -5.46
N VAL A 179 -5.14 13.23 -6.00
CA VAL A 179 -4.41 12.29 -6.85
C VAL A 179 -3.02 12.02 -6.25
N ILE A 180 -2.21 11.17 -6.86
CA ILE A 180 -0.82 10.95 -6.41
C ILE A 180 -0.01 12.26 -6.47
N LYS A 181 0.98 12.39 -5.58
CA LYS A 181 1.74 13.65 -5.41
C LYS A 181 2.35 14.15 -6.72
N GLY A 182 2.90 13.25 -7.54
CA GLY A 182 3.47 13.60 -8.84
C GLY A 182 2.46 14.22 -9.80
N TRP A 183 1.20 13.77 -9.77
CA TRP A 183 0.13 14.40 -10.55
C TRP A 183 -0.26 15.77 -10.00
N THR A 184 -0.42 15.90 -8.68
CA THR A 184 -0.71 17.21 -8.06
C THR A 184 0.33 18.24 -8.45
N GLU A 185 1.60 17.88 -8.35
CA GLU A 185 2.70 18.75 -8.73
C GLU A 185 2.67 19.12 -10.22
N ALA A 186 2.53 18.12 -11.11
CA ALA A 186 2.48 18.37 -12.55
C ALA A 186 1.29 19.25 -12.93
N LEU A 187 0.08 18.95 -12.46
CA LEU A 187 -1.15 19.68 -12.79
C LEU A 187 -1.08 21.15 -12.37
N THR A 188 -0.41 21.46 -11.25
CA THR A 188 -0.21 22.84 -10.77
C THR A 188 0.91 23.59 -11.51
N MET A 189 1.55 22.94 -12.48
CA MET A 189 2.57 23.53 -13.37
C MET A 189 2.10 23.60 -14.83
N MET A 190 1.10 22.77 -15.21
CA MET A 190 0.63 22.63 -16.59
C MET A 190 -0.42 23.69 -16.93
N PRO A 191 -0.19 24.56 -17.94
CA PRO A 191 -1.27 25.39 -18.51
C PRO A 191 -2.33 24.52 -19.20
N VAL A 192 -3.59 24.90 -19.12
CA VAL A 192 -4.68 24.25 -19.88
C VAL A 192 -4.34 24.22 -21.38
N GLY A 193 -4.59 23.09 -22.02
CA GLY A 193 -4.20 22.78 -23.39
C GLY A 193 -2.82 22.13 -23.52
N SER A 194 -2.11 21.94 -22.40
CA SER A 194 -0.84 21.22 -22.39
C SER A 194 -1.03 19.71 -22.50
N LYS A 195 -0.03 19.07 -23.13
CA LYS A 195 0.17 17.62 -23.10
C LYS A 195 1.59 17.33 -22.65
N TRP A 196 1.74 16.66 -21.53
CA TRP A 196 3.02 16.31 -20.93
C TRP A 196 3.17 14.81 -20.77
N GLU A 197 4.40 14.34 -20.84
CA GLU A 197 4.77 13.01 -20.39
C GLU A 197 5.45 13.13 -19.02
N LEU A 198 4.90 12.45 -18.03
CA LEU A 198 5.36 12.47 -16.64
C LEU A 198 6.05 11.16 -16.31
N TYR A 199 7.18 11.22 -15.61
CA TYR A 199 7.89 10.06 -15.08
C TYR A 199 7.97 10.24 -13.56
N ILE A 200 7.14 9.51 -12.86
CA ILE A 200 6.84 9.74 -11.46
C ILE A 200 7.57 8.70 -10.62
N PRO A 201 8.56 9.10 -9.80
CA PRO A 201 9.23 8.19 -8.89
C PRO A 201 8.25 7.65 -7.84
N GLN A 202 8.55 6.49 -7.30
CA GLN A 202 7.67 5.79 -6.35
C GLN A 202 7.27 6.65 -5.14
N ASP A 203 8.15 7.54 -4.64
CA ASP A 203 7.89 8.43 -3.50
C ASP A 203 6.81 9.48 -3.77
N LEU A 204 6.57 9.79 -5.04
CA LEU A 204 5.51 10.68 -5.51
C LEU A 204 4.29 9.91 -6.05
N ALA A 205 4.29 8.58 -5.94
CA ALA A 205 3.23 7.67 -6.37
C ALA A 205 2.74 6.79 -5.22
N TYR A 206 2.93 5.48 -5.30
CA TYR A 206 2.39 4.52 -4.33
C TYR A 206 3.41 3.99 -3.31
N GLY A 207 4.71 4.30 -3.48
CA GLY A 207 5.77 3.87 -2.57
C GLY A 207 5.88 2.35 -2.48
N ALA A 208 5.95 1.83 -1.27
CA ALA A 208 6.00 0.39 -0.98
C ALA A 208 4.63 -0.31 -1.09
N ARG A 209 3.57 0.36 -1.59
CA ARG A 209 2.23 -0.22 -1.72
C ARG A 209 1.97 -0.72 -3.12
N GLU A 210 1.26 -1.83 -3.22
CA GLU A 210 0.67 -2.29 -4.49
C GLU A 210 -0.58 -1.47 -4.81
N SER A 211 -0.89 -1.29 -6.09
CA SER A 211 -2.11 -0.62 -6.56
C SER A 211 -2.64 -1.28 -7.83
N GLY A 212 -3.98 -1.43 -7.90
CA GLY A 212 -4.68 -1.92 -9.08
C GLY A 212 -4.25 -3.32 -9.59
N GLY A 213 -3.53 -4.09 -8.79
CA GLY A 213 -3.05 -5.44 -9.14
C GLY A 213 -1.89 -5.48 -10.14
N GLN A 214 -1.58 -4.40 -10.83
CA GLN A 214 -0.49 -4.31 -11.82
C GLN A 214 0.69 -3.48 -11.31
N ILE A 215 0.44 -2.47 -10.49
CA ILE A 215 1.47 -1.60 -9.93
C ILE A 215 2.07 -2.29 -8.71
N LYS A 216 3.29 -2.76 -8.84
CA LYS A 216 4.07 -3.38 -7.76
C LYS A 216 4.64 -2.33 -6.81
N PRO A 217 5.07 -2.70 -5.58
CA PRO A 217 5.86 -1.83 -4.73
C PRO A 217 7.06 -1.23 -5.49
N PHE A 218 7.36 0.03 -5.22
CA PHE A 218 8.50 0.78 -5.79
C PHE A 218 8.44 1.01 -7.30
N SER A 219 7.26 0.88 -7.93
CA SER A 219 7.09 1.19 -9.35
C SER A 219 7.26 2.67 -9.63
N THR A 220 8.06 3.00 -10.64
CA THR A 220 8.00 4.26 -11.36
C THR A 220 6.81 4.24 -12.31
N LEU A 221 6.03 5.31 -12.34
CA LEU A 221 4.88 5.41 -13.22
C LEU A 221 5.15 6.40 -14.34
N ILE A 222 4.77 6.04 -15.55
CA ILE A 222 4.85 6.91 -16.72
C ILE A 222 3.43 7.28 -17.11
N PHE A 223 3.16 8.57 -17.22
CA PHE A 223 1.86 9.06 -17.66
C PHE A 223 2.01 10.03 -18.81
N GLU A 224 1.25 9.81 -19.87
CA GLU A 224 0.89 10.86 -20.80
C GLU A 224 -0.35 11.54 -20.26
N VAL A 225 -0.31 12.86 -20.04
CA VAL A 225 -1.42 13.64 -19.49
C VAL A 225 -1.69 14.84 -20.40
N GLU A 226 -2.95 14.99 -20.81
CA GLU A 226 -3.45 16.13 -21.54
C GLU A 226 -4.46 16.89 -20.68
N LEU A 227 -4.14 18.11 -20.29
CA LEU A 227 -4.99 18.97 -19.46
C LEU A 227 -5.98 19.74 -20.34
N LEU A 228 -7.25 19.31 -20.33
CA LEU A 228 -8.28 19.85 -21.22
C LEU A 228 -8.93 21.12 -20.67
N SER A 229 -9.30 21.13 -19.39
CA SER A 229 -10.00 22.27 -18.78
C SER A 229 -9.88 22.26 -17.25
N ILE A 230 -10.12 23.44 -16.68
CA ILE A 230 -10.41 23.59 -15.25
C ILE A 230 -11.93 23.62 -15.11
N GLU A 231 -12.47 22.68 -14.34
CA GLU A 231 -13.90 22.60 -14.08
C GLU A 231 -14.27 23.56 -12.93
N LYS A 232 -15.20 24.46 -13.19
CA LYS A 232 -15.77 25.33 -12.15
C LYS A 232 -16.78 24.54 -11.33
N ASP A 233 -16.69 24.59 -10.00
CA ASP A 233 -17.75 24.06 -9.16
C ASP A 233 -19.06 24.78 -9.56
N LYS A 234 -20.08 24.01 -9.98
CA LYS A 234 -21.40 24.57 -10.20
C LYS A 234 -21.88 25.15 -8.86
N LYS A 235 -22.09 26.47 -8.83
CA LYS A 235 -22.73 27.16 -7.71
C LYS A 235 -24.14 26.62 -7.49
#